data_6953bb13d0a76983abb0df8b72562361
#
_entry.id   6953bb13d0a76983abb0df8b72562361
#
_cell.length_a   1.000
_cell.length_b   1.000
_cell.length_c   1.000
_cell.angle_alpha   90.00
_cell.angle_beta   90.00
_cell.angle_gamma   90.00
#
_symmetry.space_group_name_H-M   'P 1'
#
loop_
_entity.id
_entity.type
_entity.pdbx_description
1 polymer ?
#
loop_
_entity_poly.entity_id
_entity_poly.type
_entity_poly.pdbx_seq_one_letter_code
_entity_poly.pdbx_strand_id
1 'polypeptide(L)' 'MDIKLAQWIKSGEDKEHSIALTIGEQIFSVPKDPNNRHYAEIIKQVEEGKLTIKDAD' A
#
# COMPACT_ATOMS: atom_id res chain seq x y z
N MET A 1 -8.73 4.28 -9.02
CA MET A 1 -8.77 3.43 -7.83
C MET A 1 -8.99 4.30 -6.61
N ASP A 2 -10.11 4.09 -5.92
CA ASP A 2 -10.46 4.88 -4.74
C ASP A 2 -9.93 4.23 -3.47
N ILE A 3 -8.71 4.54 -3.14
CA ILE A 3 -8.07 3.97 -1.97
C ILE A 3 -8.43 4.79 -0.74
N LYS A 4 -9.06 4.14 0.25
CA LYS A 4 -9.42 4.81 1.50
C LYS A 4 -8.27 4.82 2.49
N LEU A 5 -7.48 3.75 2.51
CA LEU A 5 -6.43 3.58 3.49
C LEU A 5 -5.34 2.68 2.92
N ALA A 6 -4.11 3.02 3.20
CA ALA A 6 -2.97 2.17 2.87
C ALA A 6 -2.04 2.14 4.08
N GLN A 7 -1.52 0.97 4.40
CA GLN A 7 -0.63 0.79 5.54
C GLN A 7 0.40 -0.30 5.22
N TRP A 8 1.65 -0.04 5.60
CA TRP A 8 2.69 -1.03 5.42
C TRP A 8 2.49 -2.22 6.35
N ILE A 9 2.79 -3.41 5.83
CA ILE A 9 2.78 -4.64 6.61
C ILE A 9 4.22 -5.08 6.78
N LYS A 10 4.64 -5.31 8.02
CA LYS A 10 5.97 -5.83 8.31
C LYS A 10 5.94 -7.34 8.37
N SER A 11 6.98 -7.98 7.85
CA SER A 11 7.21 -9.39 8.10
C SER A 11 8.06 -9.53 9.36
N GLY A 12 8.33 -10.75 9.80
CA GLY A 12 9.02 -11.01 11.06
C GLY A 12 10.42 -10.43 11.22
N GLU A 13 10.97 -9.81 10.18
CA GLU A 13 12.30 -9.20 10.22
C GLU A 13 12.27 -7.67 10.23
N ASP A 14 11.14 -7.09 10.60
CA ASP A 14 10.95 -5.65 10.65
C ASP A 14 11.10 -4.96 9.30
N LYS A 15 10.95 -5.68 8.22
CA LYS A 15 11.00 -5.10 6.87
C LYS A 15 9.61 -4.92 6.32
N GLU A 16 9.38 -3.75 5.74
CA GLU A 16 8.14 -3.49 5.04
C GLU A 16 8.06 -4.41 3.83
N HIS A 17 7.06 -5.26 3.82
CA HIS A 17 6.94 -6.36 2.90
C HIS A 17 5.81 -6.17 1.89
N SER A 18 4.69 -5.63 2.33
CA SER A 18 3.54 -5.41 1.48
C SER A 18 2.71 -4.27 2.04
N ILE A 19 1.68 -3.90 1.30
CA ILE A 19 0.79 -2.80 1.70
C ILE A 19 -0.61 -3.38 1.89
N ALA A 20 -1.20 -3.13 3.06
CA ALA A 20 -2.62 -3.41 3.29
C ALA A 20 -3.40 -2.24 2.70
N LEU A 21 -4.20 -2.51 1.70
CA LEU A 21 -4.92 -1.52 0.93
C LEU A 21 -6.41 -1.67 1.16
N THR A 22 -7.07 -0.61 1.61
CA THR A 22 -8.52 -0.62 1.81
C THR A 22 -9.20 0.15 0.70
N ILE A 23 -10.04 -0.53 -0.05
CA ILE A 23 -10.82 0.04 -1.13
C ILE A 23 -12.29 -0.29 -0.84
N GLY A 24 -13.08 0.73 -0.54
CA GLY A 24 -14.48 0.50 -0.16
C GLY A 24 -14.58 -0.35 1.08
N GLU A 25 -15.21 -1.52 0.99
CA GLU A 25 -15.36 -2.46 2.10
C GLU A 25 -14.39 -3.63 2.02
N GLN A 26 -13.44 -3.58 1.08
CA GLN A 26 -12.51 -4.68 0.86
C GLN A 26 -11.09 -4.28 1.23
N ILE A 27 -10.34 -5.25 1.73
CA ILE A 27 -8.94 -5.06 2.07
C ILE A 27 -8.11 -5.99 1.19
N PHE A 28 -7.10 -5.41 0.56
CA PHE A 28 -6.21 -6.16 -0.32
C PHE A 28 -4.78 -6.10 0.22
N SER A 29 -4.03 -7.15 -0.03
CA SER A 29 -2.60 -7.18 0.28
C SER A 29 -1.85 -7.00 -1.04
N VAL A 30 -1.04 -5.95 -1.12
CA VAL A 30 -0.29 -5.62 -2.34
C VAL A 30 1.19 -5.78 -2.05
N PRO A 31 1.90 -6.65 -2.79
CA PRO A 31 3.34 -6.84 -2.56
C PRO A 31 4.14 -5.61 -2.98
N LYS A 32 5.26 -5.42 -2.34
CA LYS A 32 6.18 -4.33 -2.66
C LYS A 32 7.00 -4.72 -3.89
N ASP A 33 6.37 -4.65 -5.04
CA ASP A 33 6.96 -5.07 -6.30
C ASP A 33 6.69 -4.01 -7.37
N PRO A 34 7.72 -3.36 -7.91
CA PRO A 34 7.53 -2.30 -8.91
C PRO A 34 6.86 -2.78 -10.19
N ASN A 35 6.85 -4.09 -10.45
CA ASN A 35 6.16 -4.65 -11.60
C ASN A 35 4.68 -4.90 -11.33
N ASN A 36 4.23 -4.76 -10.09
CA ASN A 36 2.83 -4.93 -9.74
C ASN A 36 2.07 -3.64 -10.03
N ARG A 37 0.99 -3.74 -10.81
CA ARG A 37 0.20 -2.57 -11.21
C ARG A 37 -0.38 -1.83 -10.02
N HIS A 38 -0.88 -2.56 -9.03
CA HIS A 38 -1.46 -1.94 -7.85
C HIS A 38 -0.41 -1.19 -7.05
N TYR A 39 0.77 -1.78 -6.90
CA TYR A 39 1.85 -1.12 -6.20
C TYR A 39 2.28 0.15 -6.94
N ALA A 40 2.43 0.07 -8.26
CA ALA A 40 2.82 1.23 -9.06
C ALA A 40 1.78 2.35 -8.94
N GLU A 41 0.49 2.01 -8.94
CA GLU A 41 -0.57 3.01 -8.79
C GLU A 41 -0.55 3.65 -7.40
N ILE A 42 -0.29 2.86 -6.36
CA ILE A 42 -0.18 3.37 -5.00
C ILE A 42 0.96 4.38 -4.90
N ILE A 43 2.12 4.02 -5.41
CA ILE A 43 3.29 4.90 -5.35
C ILE A 43 3.04 6.18 -6.15
N LYS A 44 2.39 6.07 -7.29
CA LYS A 44 2.05 7.23 -8.09
C LYS A 44 1.17 8.20 -7.30
N GLN A 45 0.15 7.68 -6.61
CA GLN A 45 -0.75 8.53 -5.82
C GLN A 45 -0.02 9.16 -4.63
N VAL A 46 0.91 8.45 -4.04
CA VAL A 46 1.72 9.00 -2.95
C VAL A 46 2.58 10.15 -3.46
N GLU A 47 3.21 9.98 -4.62
CA GLU A 47 4.05 11.04 -5.21
C GLU A 47 3.23 12.26 -5.62
N GLU A 48 1.98 12.06 -6.00
CA GLU A 48 1.08 13.14 -6.35
C GLU A 48 0.46 13.83 -5.14
N GLY A 49 0.74 13.32 -3.95
CA GLY A 49 0.19 13.88 -2.72
C GLY A 49 -1.26 13.52 -2.46
N LYS A 50 -1.79 12.54 -3.17
CA LYS A 50 -3.19 12.11 -3.03
C LYS A 50 -3.38 11.01 -1.99
N LEU A 51 -2.31 10.33 -1.60
CA LEU A 51 -2.37 9.19 -0.72
C LEU A 51 -1.17 9.19 0.22
N THR A 52 -1.40 8.79 1.46
CA THR A 52 -0.33 8.59 2.42
C THR A 52 -0.37 7.14 2.89
N ILE A 53 0.77 6.47 2.88
CA ILE A 53 0.88 5.11 3.39
C ILE A 53 1.29 5.20 4.85
N LYS A 54 0.48 4.63 5.74
CA LYS A 54 0.79 4.62 7.16
C LYS A 54 1.93 3.66 7.46
N ASP A 55 2.70 3.97 8.49
CA ASP A 55 3.74 3.08 8.94
C ASP A 55 3.14 1.78 9.50
N ALA A 56 3.89 0.71 9.41
CA ALA A 56 3.46 -0.56 9.98
C ALA A 56 3.45 -0.49 11.50
N ASP A 57 2.49 -1.17 12.11
CA ASP A 57 2.42 -1.27 13.57
C ASP A 57 3.51 -2.19 14.14
#